data_0dd3f507729ee9cb754b8fa4d3c0392c
#
_entry.id   0dd3f507729ee9cb754b8fa4d3c0392c
#
_cell.length_a   1.000
_cell.length_b   1.000
_cell.length_c   1.000
_cell.angle_alpha   90.00
_cell.angle_beta   90.00
_cell.angle_gamma   90.00
#
_symmetry.space_group_name_H-M   'P 1'
#
loop_
_entity.id
_entity.type
_entity.pdbx_description
1 polymer ?
#
loop_
_entity_poly.entity_id
_entity_poly.type
_entity_poly.pdbx_seq_one_letter_code
_entity_poly.pdbx_strand_id
1 'polypeptide(L)'
;MRAQDIVGISFFALLFCAIVVTLCGSRTILAPRQQAAWRGWGLSMISVALVAFGLMNFQLIHTSPRLVVEGNLWDIREEFKNSLTRFMITDATGHAVMILCNHRGPGFVQGERARVQYVAYNNKLVEMDMLSGPYGTWHLRESSGEAVYWTWVGIGLFCGLLAYFQFAKTRPGQTTER
;
A
#
# COMPACT_ATOMS: atom_id res chain seq x y z
N MET A 1 6.00 9.69 16.10
CA MET A 1 5.80 9.46 14.66
C MET A 1 5.99 7.99 14.40
N ARG A 2 5.01 7.28 13.86
CA ARG A 2 5.12 5.84 13.60
C ARG A 2 5.98 5.63 12.34
N ALA A 3 6.67 4.49 12.24
CA ALA A 3 7.50 4.17 11.06
C ALA A 3 6.71 4.28 9.74
N GLN A 4 5.40 3.99 9.78
CA GLN A 4 4.46 4.17 8.65
C GLN A 4 4.39 5.61 8.17
N ASP A 5 4.35 6.57 9.09
CA ASP A 5 4.22 7.99 8.76
C ASP A 5 5.47 8.47 8.03
N ILE A 6 6.65 8.02 8.48
CA ILE A 6 7.95 8.37 7.87
C ILE A 6 8.05 7.81 6.46
N VAL A 7 7.72 6.52 6.28
CA VAL A 7 7.74 5.85 4.97
C VAL A 7 6.76 6.52 4.01
N GLY A 8 5.55 6.83 4.48
CA GLY A 8 4.53 7.50 3.67
C GLY A 8 4.97 8.90 3.24
N ILE A 9 5.46 9.73 4.16
CA ILE A 9 5.90 11.11 3.85
C ILE A 9 7.08 11.09 2.86
N SER A 10 8.06 10.22 3.09
CA SER A 10 9.22 10.11 2.20
C SER A 10 8.82 9.66 0.79
N PHE A 11 7.88 8.72 0.67
CA PHE A 11 7.34 8.27 -0.60
C PHE A 11 6.62 9.41 -1.36
N PHE A 12 5.73 10.14 -0.69
CA PHE A 12 5.02 11.26 -1.32
C PHE A 12 5.95 12.39 -1.74
N ALA A 13 6.98 12.69 -0.95
CA ALA A 13 7.97 13.71 -1.30
C ALA A 13 8.76 13.30 -2.56
N LEU A 14 9.24 12.06 -2.64
CA LEU A 14 9.93 11.53 -3.82
C LEU A 14 9.03 11.51 -5.07
N LEU A 15 7.79 11.09 -4.91
CA LEU A 15 6.81 11.06 -6.00
C LEU A 15 6.52 12.47 -6.52
N PHE A 16 6.35 13.43 -5.64
CA PHE A 16 6.15 14.84 -6.00
C PHE A 16 7.34 15.39 -6.78
N CYS A 17 8.56 15.19 -6.29
CA CYS A 17 9.79 15.60 -7.01
C CYS A 17 9.87 14.97 -8.40
N ALA A 18 9.55 13.67 -8.52
CA ALA A 18 9.57 12.95 -9.79
C ALA A 18 8.54 13.51 -10.79
N ILE A 19 7.33 13.84 -10.32
CA ILE A 19 6.30 14.48 -11.15
C ILE A 19 6.78 15.85 -11.65
N VAL A 20 7.36 16.68 -10.78
CA VAL A 20 7.90 17.99 -11.16
C VAL A 20 8.98 17.86 -12.23
N VAL A 21 9.92 16.92 -12.06
CA VAL A 21 10.99 16.65 -13.03
C VAL A 21 10.40 16.21 -14.38
N THR A 22 9.39 15.35 -14.38
CA THR A 22 8.73 14.88 -15.60
C THR A 22 7.98 16.02 -16.31
N LEU A 23 7.29 16.87 -15.55
CA LEU A 23 6.58 18.04 -16.10
C LEU A 23 7.54 19.09 -16.66
N CYS A 24 8.69 19.34 -16.01
CA CYS A 24 9.74 20.20 -16.55
C CYS A 24 10.25 19.67 -17.89
N GLY A 25 10.38 18.34 -18.04
CA GLY A 25 10.76 17.71 -19.30
C GLY A 25 9.72 17.77 -20.40
N SER A 26 8.46 18.14 -20.10
CA SER A 26 7.40 18.28 -21.10
C SER A 26 7.29 19.68 -21.71
N ARG A 27 8.09 20.65 -21.26
CA ARG A 27 8.08 22.00 -21.81
C ARG A 27 8.60 22.02 -23.23
N THR A 28 7.86 22.65 -24.14
CA THR A 28 8.15 22.76 -25.58
C THR A 28 9.41 23.57 -25.90
N ILE A 29 9.96 24.29 -24.93
CA ILE A 29 11.17 25.15 -25.05
C ILE A 29 12.45 24.30 -25.14
N LEU A 30 12.42 23.06 -24.66
CA LEU A 30 13.59 22.17 -24.63
C LEU A 30 13.76 21.45 -25.97
N ALA A 31 15.00 21.23 -26.39
CA ALA A 31 15.29 20.36 -27.53
C ALA A 31 14.74 18.93 -27.29
N PRO A 32 14.28 18.20 -28.33
CA PRO A 32 13.66 16.88 -28.18
C PRO A 32 14.51 15.88 -27.39
N ARG A 33 15.82 15.91 -27.54
CA ARG A 33 16.76 15.06 -26.77
C ARG A 33 16.76 15.42 -25.29
N GLN A 34 16.73 16.72 -24.96
CA GLN A 34 16.67 17.18 -23.56
C GLN A 34 15.33 16.81 -22.92
N GLN A 35 14.23 16.95 -23.66
CA GLN A 35 12.90 16.49 -23.18
C GLN A 35 12.90 15.00 -22.87
N ALA A 36 13.46 14.16 -23.75
CA ALA A 36 13.53 12.73 -23.51
C ALA A 36 14.40 12.39 -22.29
N ALA A 37 15.53 13.09 -22.09
CA ALA A 37 16.39 12.91 -20.94
C ALA A 37 15.65 13.28 -19.63
N TRP A 38 14.99 14.43 -19.56
CA TRP A 38 14.22 14.85 -18.37
C TRP A 38 13.08 13.90 -18.04
N ARG A 39 12.33 13.44 -19.05
CA ARG A 39 11.28 12.43 -18.87
C ARG A 39 11.87 11.10 -18.37
N GLY A 40 13.01 10.69 -18.92
CA GLY A 40 13.72 9.50 -18.49
C GLY A 40 14.12 9.58 -17.00
N TRP A 41 14.68 10.69 -16.56
CA TRP A 41 15.02 10.92 -15.15
C TRP A 41 13.79 10.91 -14.24
N GLY A 42 12.70 11.61 -14.62
CA GLY A 42 11.47 11.61 -13.86
C GLY A 42 10.88 10.20 -13.70
N LEU A 43 10.80 9.43 -14.77
CA LEU A 43 10.34 8.04 -14.74
C LEU A 43 11.25 7.13 -13.91
N SER A 44 12.57 7.33 -13.96
CA SER A 44 13.51 6.59 -13.10
C SER A 44 13.29 6.87 -11.63
N MET A 45 13.08 8.13 -11.25
CA MET A 45 12.77 8.49 -9.86
C MET A 45 11.45 7.87 -9.40
N ILE A 46 10.40 7.89 -10.23
CA ILE A 46 9.12 7.23 -9.95
C ILE A 46 9.34 5.73 -9.76
N SER A 47 10.09 5.09 -10.66
CA SER A 47 10.42 3.67 -10.57
C SER A 47 11.07 3.30 -9.24
N VAL A 48 12.14 4.02 -8.87
CA VAL A 48 12.86 3.78 -7.61
C VAL A 48 11.95 3.98 -6.40
N ALA A 49 11.15 5.06 -6.40
CA ALA A 49 10.22 5.34 -5.29
C ALA A 49 9.19 4.22 -5.12
N LEU A 50 8.56 3.77 -6.21
CA LEU A 50 7.53 2.72 -6.16
C LEU A 50 8.11 1.36 -5.75
N VAL A 51 9.27 0.98 -6.29
CA VAL A 51 9.94 -0.28 -5.93
C VAL A 51 10.36 -0.23 -4.45
N ALA A 52 11.01 0.84 -4.01
CA ALA A 52 11.42 0.99 -2.63
C ALA A 52 10.22 0.96 -1.66
N PHE A 53 9.14 1.69 -1.98
CA PHE A 53 7.91 1.68 -1.20
C PHE A 53 7.30 0.28 -1.09
N GLY A 54 7.20 -0.43 -2.22
CA GLY A 54 6.66 -1.78 -2.26
C GLY A 54 7.48 -2.76 -1.42
N LEU A 55 8.81 -2.78 -1.60
CA LEU A 55 9.70 -3.68 -0.87
C LEU A 55 9.77 -3.36 0.62
N MET A 56 9.84 -2.07 1.01
CA MET A 56 9.87 -1.68 2.43
C MET A 56 8.59 -2.09 3.15
N ASN A 57 7.42 -1.82 2.56
CA ASN A 57 6.16 -2.20 3.18
C ASN A 57 5.99 -3.72 3.22
N PHE A 58 6.39 -4.45 2.17
CA PHE A 58 6.41 -5.90 2.17
C PHE A 58 7.26 -6.43 3.33
N GLN A 59 8.49 -5.93 3.49
CA GLN A 59 9.37 -6.33 4.57
C GLN A 59 8.77 -5.99 5.94
N LEU A 60 8.23 -4.79 6.12
CA LEU A 60 7.61 -4.37 7.39
C LEU A 60 6.43 -5.25 7.78
N ILE A 61 5.59 -5.66 6.84
CA ILE A 61 4.49 -6.59 7.12
C ILE A 61 5.00 -7.99 7.43
N HIS A 62 5.97 -8.46 6.66
CA HIS A 62 6.50 -9.83 6.81
C HIS A 62 7.24 -10.00 8.15
N THR A 63 7.97 -8.98 8.59
CA THR A 63 8.72 -8.99 9.86
C THR A 63 7.90 -8.54 11.06
N SER A 64 6.70 -7.95 10.84
CA SER A 64 5.86 -7.45 11.92
C SER A 64 5.27 -8.60 12.74
N PRO A 65 5.28 -8.49 14.08
CA PRO A 65 4.66 -9.49 14.92
C PRO A 65 3.16 -9.56 14.67
N ARG A 66 2.63 -10.78 14.69
CA ARG A 66 1.19 -11.03 14.69
C ARG A 66 0.73 -11.01 16.13
N LEU A 67 -0.19 -10.11 16.43
CA LEU A 67 -0.77 -9.97 17.77
C LEU A 67 -2.15 -10.60 17.78
N VAL A 68 -2.52 -11.15 18.93
CA VAL A 68 -3.83 -11.73 19.16
C VAL A 68 -4.52 -10.91 20.24
N VAL A 69 -5.76 -10.53 19.98
CA VAL A 69 -6.64 -9.87 20.93
C VAL A 69 -7.97 -10.61 20.98
N GLU A 70 -8.51 -10.79 22.17
CA GLU A 70 -9.83 -11.39 22.38
C GLU A 70 -10.68 -10.41 23.19
N GLY A 71 -11.88 -10.12 22.71
CA GLY A 71 -12.74 -9.13 23.35
C GLY A 71 -14.04 -8.92 22.59
N ASN A 72 -14.73 -7.84 22.94
CA ASN A 72 -16.00 -7.49 22.34
C ASN A 72 -15.81 -6.50 21.18
N LEU A 73 -16.54 -6.71 20.12
CA LEU A 73 -16.56 -5.84 18.93
C LEU A 73 -17.40 -4.60 19.20
N TRP A 74 -16.92 -3.46 18.75
CA TRP A 74 -17.66 -2.21 18.80
C TRP A 74 -17.18 -1.22 17.71
N ASP A 75 -17.92 -0.10 17.49
CA ASP A 75 -17.65 0.94 16.48
C ASP A 75 -17.38 0.35 15.09
N ILE A 76 -18.27 -0.54 14.66
CA ILE A 76 -18.18 -1.22 13.36
C ILE A 76 -18.61 -0.23 12.28
N ARG A 77 -17.71 0.06 11.34
CA ARG A 77 -17.95 0.98 10.22
C ARG A 77 -17.58 0.33 8.91
N GLU A 78 -18.52 0.30 8.00
CA GLU A 78 -18.29 -0.17 6.63
C GLU A 78 -18.02 1.00 5.70
N GLU A 79 -16.88 1.01 5.05
CA GLU A 79 -16.55 1.97 4.00
C GLU A 79 -16.93 1.40 2.63
N PHE A 80 -18.10 1.77 2.14
CA PHE A 80 -18.66 1.27 0.88
C PHE A 80 -17.75 1.44 -0.34
N LYS A 81 -16.93 2.50 -0.38
CA LYS A 81 -16.01 2.77 -1.51
C LYS A 81 -14.87 1.76 -1.64
N ASN A 82 -14.37 1.23 -0.53
CA ASN A 82 -13.15 0.44 -0.50
C ASN A 82 -13.36 -1.02 -0.11
N SER A 83 -14.61 -1.45 0.11
CA SER A 83 -14.93 -2.76 0.69
C SER A 83 -14.16 -3.02 2.00
N LEU A 84 -13.86 -1.96 2.73
CA LEU A 84 -13.09 -2.00 3.96
C LEU A 84 -14.06 -1.89 5.14
N THR A 85 -13.98 -2.84 6.06
CA THR A 85 -14.67 -2.78 7.34
C THR A 85 -13.67 -2.41 8.41
N ARG A 86 -13.99 -1.41 9.23
CA ARG A 86 -13.25 -1.06 10.43
C ARG A 86 -14.07 -1.44 11.63
N PHE A 87 -13.44 -2.02 12.61
CA PHE A 87 -14.06 -2.25 13.91
C PHE A 87 -13.03 -2.09 15.02
N MET A 88 -13.50 -1.80 16.21
CA MET A 88 -12.68 -1.80 17.41
C MET A 88 -12.98 -3.06 18.21
N ILE A 89 -11.94 -3.63 18.80
CA ILE A 89 -12.05 -4.74 19.72
C ILE A 89 -11.42 -4.32 21.06
N THR A 90 -12.16 -4.52 22.15
CA THR A 90 -11.69 -4.18 23.49
C THR A 90 -11.47 -5.46 24.27
N ASP A 91 -10.26 -5.63 24.76
CA ASP A 91 -9.89 -6.76 25.61
C ASP A 91 -10.43 -6.65 27.05
N ALA A 92 -10.21 -7.68 27.84
CA ALA A 92 -10.63 -7.72 29.25
C ALA A 92 -9.93 -6.65 30.13
N THR A 93 -8.83 -6.07 29.66
CA THR A 93 -8.09 -5.00 30.38
C THR A 93 -8.57 -3.60 30.02
N GLY A 94 -9.52 -3.48 29.09
CA GLY A 94 -10.02 -2.21 28.57
C GLY A 94 -9.16 -1.61 27.45
N HIS A 95 -8.13 -2.33 26.99
CA HIS A 95 -7.33 -1.87 25.85
C HIS A 95 -8.08 -2.08 24.56
N ALA A 96 -8.28 -1.01 23.81
CA ALA A 96 -9.01 -0.99 22.56
C ALA A 96 -8.06 -0.94 21.35
N VAL A 97 -8.25 -1.84 20.38
CA VAL A 97 -7.48 -1.90 19.15
C VAL A 97 -8.41 -1.73 17.97
N MET A 98 -8.08 -0.82 17.05
CA MET A 98 -8.79 -0.67 15.77
C MET A 98 -8.22 -1.64 14.76
N ILE A 99 -9.07 -2.48 14.18
CA ILE A 99 -8.72 -3.49 13.19
C ILE A 99 -9.30 -3.11 11.83
N LEU A 100 -8.53 -3.35 10.77
CA LEU A 100 -8.90 -3.14 9.38
C LEU A 100 -9.13 -4.50 8.70
N CYS A 101 -10.30 -4.68 8.10
CA CYS A 101 -10.72 -5.91 7.44
C CYS A 101 -11.21 -5.59 6.03
N ASN A 102 -10.77 -6.34 5.02
CA ASN A 102 -11.23 -6.16 3.63
C ASN A 102 -12.49 -6.99 3.33
N HIS A 103 -12.97 -7.74 4.29
CA HIS A 103 -14.10 -8.64 4.08
C HIS A 103 -15.41 -7.94 4.43
N ARG A 104 -16.38 -8.05 3.55
CA ARG A 104 -17.79 -7.82 3.85
C ARG A 104 -18.35 -9.13 4.38
N GLY A 105 -18.14 -9.41 5.65
CA GLY A 105 -18.66 -10.63 6.26
C GLY A 105 -20.16 -10.58 6.45
N PRO A 106 -20.82 -11.73 6.69
CA PRO A 106 -22.18 -11.77 7.17
C PRO A 106 -22.20 -11.18 8.58
N GLY A 107 -22.40 -9.85 8.64
CA GLY A 107 -22.72 -9.15 9.85
C GLY A 107 -21.76 -9.27 11.02
N PHE A 108 -20.73 -8.43 11.04
CA PHE A 108 -20.13 -8.06 12.32
C PHE A 108 -21.20 -7.36 13.16
N VAL A 109 -21.56 -7.92 14.31
CA VAL A 109 -22.55 -7.33 15.19
C VAL A 109 -21.86 -6.74 16.42
N GLN A 110 -22.27 -5.54 16.78
CA GLN A 110 -21.70 -4.85 17.92
C GLN A 110 -22.02 -5.58 19.22
N GLY A 111 -21.02 -5.72 20.08
CA GLY A 111 -21.12 -6.41 21.37
C GLY A 111 -20.76 -7.89 21.32
N GLU A 112 -20.60 -8.47 20.13
CA GLU A 112 -20.19 -9.87 20.00
C GLU A 112 -18.72 -10.07 20.37
N ARG A 113 -18.43 -11.24 20.91
CA ARG A 113 -17.07 -11.62 21.30
C ARG A 113 -16.36 -12.28 20.15
N ALA A 114 -15.12 -11.81 19.92
CA ALA A 114 -14.26 -12.34 18.88
C ALA A 114 -12.84 -12.51 19.39
N ARG A 115 -12.11 -13.44 18.76
CA ARG A 115 -10.66 -13.57 18.86
C ARG A 115 -10.06 -13.18 17.53
N VAL A 116 -9.20 -12.16 17.53
CA VAL A 116 -8.65 -11.56 16.33
C VAL A 116 -7.14 -11.63 16.33
N GLN A 117 -6.56 -12.15 15.25
CA GLN A 117 -5.14 -12.06 14.97
C GLN A 117 -4.90 -10.98 13.90
N TYR A 118 -4.01 -10.06 14.16
CA TYR A 118 -3.73 -8.93 13.29
C TYR A 118 -2.23 -8.63 13.21
N VAL A 119 -1.83 -7.93 12.15
CA VAL A 119 -0.45 -7.47 11.96
C VAL A 119 -0.25 -6.19 12.76
N ALA A 120 0.72 -6.15 13.67
CA ALA A 120 0.97 -4.99 14.53
C ALA A 120 1.35 -3.72 13.76
N TYR A 121 1.97 -3.86 12.58
CA TYR A 121 2.41 -2.74 11.76
C TYR A 121 1.25 -1.88 11.23
N ASN A 122 0.19 -2.50 10.73
CA ASN A 122 -0.90 -1.80 10.03
C ASN A 122 -2.30 -2.12 10.59
N ASN A 123 -2.39 -2.86 11.67
CA ASN A 123 -3.62 -3.33 12.30
C ASN A 123 -4.55 -4.10 11.34
N LYS A 124 -3.97 -4.71 10.31
CA LYS A 124 -4.75 -5.46 9.34
C LYS A 124 -5.09 -6.85 9.89
N LEU A 125 -6.36 -7.22 9.71
CA LEU A 125 -6.84 -8.55 10.06
C LEU A 125 -6.07 -9.63 9.29
N VAL A 126 -5.68 -10.69 9.99
CA VAL A 126 -5.14 -11.92 9.41
C VAL A 126 -6.14 -13.04 9.59
N GLU A 127 -6.65 -13.19 10.80
CA GLU A 127 -7.54 -14.29 11.19
C GLU A 127 -8.50 -13.81 12.26
N MET A 128 -9.72 -14.26 12.21
CA MET A 128 -10.76 -13.91 13.17
C MET A 128 -11.66 -15.10 13.43
N ASP A 129 -11.86 -15.40 14.68
CA ASP A 129 -12.83 -16.37 15.18
C ASP A 129 -13.93 -15.61 15.90
N MET A 130 -15.15 -15.68 15.42
CA MET A 130 -16.31 -15.22 16.16
C MET A 130 -16.66 -16.26 17.21
N LEU A 131 -16.75 -15.83 18.46
CA LEU A 131 -16.99 -16.70 19.61
C LEU A 131 -18.43 -16.63 20.09
N SER A 132 -19.17 -15.60 19.68
CA SER A 132 -20.58 -15.39 19.98
C SER A 132 -21.27 -14.73 18.80
N GLY A 133 -22.62 -14.74 18.79
CA GLY A 133 -23.40 -13.97 17.87
C GLY A 133 -24.58 -14.73 17.26
N PRO A 134 -25.49 -14.00 16.55
CA PRO A 134 -26.70 -14.59 15.99
C PRO A 134 -26.42 -15.58 14.84
N TYR A 135 -25.23 -15.53 14.27
CA TYR A 135 -24.79 -16.43 13.20
C TYR A 135 -23.94 -17.61 13.68
N GLY A 136 -23.82 -17.77 15.01
CA GLY A 136 -22.98 -18.81 15.63
C GLY A 136 -21.48 -18.52 15.50
N THR A 137 -20.67 -19.52 15.77
CA THR A 137 -19.22 -19.42 15.61
C THR A 137 -18.84 -19.55 14.15
N TRP A 138 -18.08 -18.59 13.63
CA TRP A 138 -17.53 -18.64 12.29
C TRP A 138 -16.10 -18.12 12.25
N HIS A 139 -15.37 -18.54 11.24
CA HIS A 139 -13.96 -18.26 11.06
C HIS A 139 -13.74 -17.47 9.77
N LEU A 140 -12.93 -16.41 9.85
CA LEU A 140 -12.50 -15.58 8.74
C LEU A 140 -10.99 -15.55 8.67
N ARG A 141 -10.43 -15.80 7.50
CA ARG A 141 -9.02 -15.63 7.23
C ARG A 141 -8.82 -14.69 6.06
N GLU A 142 -8.01 -13.67 6.26
CA GLU A 142 -7.64 -12.72 5.21
C GLU A 142 -6.18 -12.87 4.81
N SER A 143 -5.90 -12.49 3.57
CA SER A 143 -4.52 -12.33 3.16
C SER A 143 -3.91 -11.11 3.88
N SER A 144 -2.66 -11.20 4.30
CA SER A 144 -1.91 -10.10 4.93
C SER A 144 -1.77 -8.83 4.05
N GLY A 145 -2.29 -8.90 2.83
CA GLY A 145 -2.25 -7.78 1.86
C GLY A 145 -0.91 -7.62 1.15
N GLU A 146 -0.04 -8.59 1.27
CA GLU A 146 1.29 -8.60 0.64
C GLU A 146 1.21 -8.42 -0.89
N ALA A 147 0.19 -8.99 -1.53
CA ALA A 147 -0.02 -8.88 -2.97
C ALA A 147 -0.12 -7.42 -3.46
N VAL A 148 -0.66 -6.51 -2.65
CA VAL A 148 -0.77 -5.10 -2.99
C VAL A 148 0.60 -4.46 -3.16
N TYR A 149 1.56 -4.84 -2.32
CA TYR A 149 2.93 -4.27 -2.39
C TYR A 149 3.71 -4.80 -3.58
N TRP A 150 3.50 -6.05 -3.99
CA TRP A 150 4.04 -6.57 -5.24
C TRP A 150 3.48 -5.86 -6.47
N THR A 151 2.25 -5.39 -6.42
CA THR A 151 1.69 -4.55 -7.49
C THR A 151 2.47 -3.23 -7.63
N TRP A 152 2.82 -2.58 -6.52
CA TRP A 152 3.65 -1.37 -6.54
C TRP A 152 5.05 -1.64 -7.11
N VAL A 153 5.67 -2.75 -6.75
CA VAL A 153 6.95 -3.18 -7.32
C VAL A 153 6.82 -3.38 -8.84
N GLY A 154 5.78 -4.07 -9.30
CA GLY A 154 5.52 -4.29 -10.73
C GLY A 154 5.34 -2.99 -11.51
N ILE A 155 4.54 -2.05 -10.99
CA ILE A 155 4.35 -0.73 -11.60
C ILE A 155 5.69 0.03 -11.64
N GLY A 156 6.46 -0.01 -10.56
CA GLY A 156 7.77 0.62 -10.51
C GLY A 156 8.73 0.07 -11.55
N LEU A 157 8.82 -1.24 -11.72
CA LEU A 157 9.64 -1.88 -12.76
C LEU A 157 9.18 -1.48 -14.17
N PHE A 158 7.88 -1.40 -14.41
CA PHE A 158 7.34 -0.93 -15.68
C PHE A 158 7.73 0.53 -15.96
N CYS A 159 7.67 1.43 -14.97
CA CYS A 159 8.16 2.80 -15.10
C CYS A 159 9.67 2.84 -15.42
N GLY A 160 10.46 1.95 -14.83
CA GLY A 160 11.89 1.81 -15.10
C GLY A 160 12.16 1.39 -16.55
N LEU A 161 11.37 0.48 -17.08
CA LEU A 161 11.44 0.08 -18.48
C LEU A 161 11.12 1.23 -19.42
N LEU A 162 10.08 2.01 -19.12
CA LEU A 162 9.73 3.20 -19.89
C LEU A 162 10.86 4.26 -19.84
N ALA A 163 11.49 4.46 -18.67
CA ALA A 163 12.64 5.33 -18.53
C ALA A 163 13.81 4.89 -19.44
N TYR A 164 14.11 3.60 -19.44
CA TYR A 164 15.13 3.02 -20.31
C TYR A 164 14.88 3.36 -21.79
N PHE A 165 13.65 3.21 -22.27
CA PHE A 165 13.30 3.59 -23.66
C PHE A 165 13.45 5.08 -23.93
N GLN A 166 13.17 5.94 -22.94
CA GLN A 166 13.41 7.38 -23.10
C GLN A 166 14.90 7.69 -23.23
N PHE A 167 15.75 7.07 -22.41
CA PHE A 167 17.20 7.24 -22.52
C PHE A 167 17.78 6.65 -23.81
N ALA A 168 17.24 5.53 -24.30
CA ALA A 168 17.67 4.96 -25.56
C ALA A 168 17.51 5.94 -26.74
N LYS A 169 16.45 6.77 -26.73
CA LYS A 169 16.23 7.83 -27.72
C LYS A 169 17.25 8.97 -27.66
N THR A 170 17.98 9.11 -26.55
CA THR A 170 18.98 10.17 -26.38
C THR A 170 20.36 9.75 -26.85
N ARG A 171 20.61 8.47 -27.13
CA ARG A 171 21.92 7.97 -27.56
C ARG A 171 22.31 8.55 -28.93
N PRO A 172 23.52 9.14 -29.09
CA PRO A 172 24.02 9.58 -30.37
C PRO A 172 24.30 8.33 -31.24
N GLY A 173 23.68 8.22 -32.38
CA GLY A 173 23.98 7.15 -33.36
C GLY A 173 22.78 6.45 -33.98
N GLN A 174 21.55 6.67 -33.52
CA GLN A 174 20.33 6.23 -34.18
C GLN A 174 19.65 7.41 -34.89
N THR A 175 20.35 8.06 -35.82
CA THR A 175 19.69 8.79 -36.90
C THR A 175 19.11 7.73 -37.81
N THR A 176 17.83 7.43 -37.67
CA THR A 176 17.04 6.85 -38.75
C THR A 176 17.15 7.83 -39.92
N GLU A 177 18.04 7.52 -40.86
CA GLU A 177 17.94 8.09 -42.20
C GLU A 177 16.55 7.72 -42.73
N ARG A 178 15.70 8.72 -42.83
CA ARG A 178 14.50 8.75 -43.67
C ARG A 178 14.47 10.03 -44.44
#